data_5df812ab0d7691edc68652c9c42f96dd
#
_entry.id   5df812ab0d7691edc68652c9c42f96dd
#
_cell.length_a   1.000
_cell.length_b   1.000
_cell.length_c   1.000
_cell.angle_alpha   90.00
_cell.angle_beta   90.00
_cell.angle_gamma   90.00
#
_symmetry.space_group_name_H-M   'P 1'
#
loop_
_entity.id
_entity.type
_entity.pdbx_description
1 polymer ?
#
loop_
_entity_poly.entity_id
_entity_poly.type
_entity_poly.pdbx_seq_one_letter_code
_entity_poly.pdbx_strand_id
1 'polypeptide(L)'
;MSNADPGRARPAQLFALMGKESKQIIRDPSSYLVAAILPMIFLLLFGYGITLDAGVMDIVILDESNSQSGLQLQENFAHSPNFRVHQARSRSEAGRMMRDSVISGFIVIPYNFEALLVGGQGKAAVAPIQVIVSGGEPNTANFI
;
A
#
# COMPACT_ATOMS: atom_id res chain seq x y z
N MET A 1 57.83 -37.86 0.20
CA MET A 1 56.92 -36.93 0.93
C MET A 1 56.01 -36.28 -0.11
N SER A 2 54.81 -36.81 -0.28
CA SER A 2 53.85 -36.32 -1.28
C SER A 2 52.98 -35.24 -0.65
N ASN A 3 53.16 -33.99 -1.11
CA ASN A 3 52.31 -32.87 -0.73
C ASN A 3 50.92 -33.07 -1.36
N ALA A 4 49.96 -33.50 -0.57
CA ALA A 4 48.57 -33.47 -0.91
C ALA A 4 48.07 -32.01 -0.74
N ASP A 5 47.73 -31.38 -1.85
CA ASP A 5 47.16 -30.04 -1.91
C ASP A 5 45.75 -30.06 -1.26
N PRO A 6 45.48 -29.35 -0.12
CA PRO A 6 44.24 -29.44 0.62
C PRO A 6 43.10 -28.58 0.04
N GLY A 7 43.30 -27.95 -1.14
CA GLY A 7 42.41 -26.90 -1.63
C GLY A 7 41.43 -27.28 -2.77
N ARG A 8 41.54 -28.48 -3.37
CA ARG A 8 40.65 -28.88 -4.47
C ARG A 8 39.72 -30.03 -4.06
N ALA A 9 38.60 -29.67 -3.50
CA ALA A 9 37.49 -30.62 -3.38
C ALA A 9 37.16 -31.15 -4.77
N ARG A 10 37.43 -32.44 -5.01
CA ARG A 10 37.18 -33.12 -6.29
C ARG A 10 35.65 -33.09 -6.52
N PRO A 11 35.15 -32.74 -7.72
CA PRO A 11 33.70 -32.65 -7.98
C PRO A 11 32.95 -33.93 -7.60
N ALA A 12 33.59 -35.09 -7.71
CA ALA A 12 33.06 -36.36 -7.23
C ALA A 12 32.79 -36.42 -5.72
N GLN A 13 33.62 -35.73 -4.90
CA GLN A 13 33.41 -35.65 -3.45
C GLN A 13 32.25 -34.71 -3.11
N LEU A 14 32.07 -33.63 -3.84
CA LEU A 14 30.91 -32.73 -3.70
C LEU A 14 29.59 -33.43 -4.04
N PHE A 15 29.59 -34.21 -5.15
CA PHE A 15 28.38 -34.99 -5.53
C PHE A 15 28.07 -36.08 -4.52
N ALA A 16 29.09 -36.75 -3.96
CA ALA A 16 28.85 -37.76 -2.92
C ALA A 16 28.34 -37.16 -1.62
N LEU A 17 28.84 -35.97 -1.23
CA LEU A 17 28.36 -35.20 -0.09
C LEU A 17 26.90 -34.76 -0.31
N MET A 18 26.60 -34.14 -1.45
CA MET A 18 25.25 -33.75 -1.79
C MET A 18 24.25 -34.92 -1.78
N GLY A 19 24.66 -36.08 -2.31
CA GLY A 19 23.83 -37.30 -2.26
C GLY A 19 23.60 -37.84 -0.86
N LYS A 20 24.58 -37.70 0.02
CA LYS A 20 24.45 -38.10 1.45
C LYS A 20 23.50 -37.13 2.18
N GLU A 21 23.73 -35.83 2.04
CA GLU A 21 22.93 -34.77 2.65
C GLU A 21 21.47 -34.85 2.19
N SER A 22 21.22 -35.03 0.86
CA SER A 22 19.88 -35.21 0.33
C SER A 22 19.16 -36.43 0.90
N LYS A 23 19.86 -37.58 1.06
CA LYS A 23 19.27 -38.77 1.67
C LYS A 23 18.99 -38.58 3.17
N GLN A 24 19.80 -37.78 3.86
CA GLN A 24 19.60 -37.48 5.27
C GLN A 24 18.36 -36.58 5.45
N ILE A 25 18.21 -35.56 4.61
CA ILE A 25 17.02 -34.69 4.58
C ILE A 25 15.76 -35.52 4.31
N ILE A 26 15.79 -36.42 3.30
CA ILE A 26 14.65 -37.28 2.94
C ILE A 26 14.24 -38.23 4.06
N ARG A 27 15.15 -38.63 4.93
CA ARG A 27 14.88 -39.51 6.08
C ARG A 27 14.50 -38.79 7.35
N ASP A 28 14.56 -37.45 7.37
CA ASP A 28 14.20 -36.67 8.53
C ASP A 28 12.76 -36.10 8.39
N PRO A 29 11.76 -36.76 9.02
CA PRO A 29 10.38 -36.31 8.96
C PRO A 29 10.18 -34.92 9.56
N SER A 30 11.06 -34.47 10.47
CA SER A 30 11.03 -33.13 11.06
C SER A 30 11.24 -32.05 10.01
N SER A 31 12.18 -32.26 9.07
CA SER A 31 12.48 -31.29 8.01
C SER A 31 11.29 -31.06 7.08
N TYR A 32 10.55 -32.10 6.72
CA TYR A 32 9.33 -31.98 5.91
C TYR A 32 8.21 -31.30 6.68
N LEU A 33 8.10 -31.62 7.97
CA LEU A 33 7.07 -31.04 8.81
C LEU A 33 7.26 -29.54 8.93
N VAL A 34 8.49 -29.06 9.14
CA VAL A 34 8.81 -27.63 9.17
C VAL A 34 8.64 -27.00 7.78
N ALA A 35 9.18 -27.63 6.72
CA ALA A 35 9.10 -27.11 5.36
C ALA A 35 7.68 -27.01 4.80
N ALA A 36 6.75 -27.87 5.23
CA ALA A 36 5.34 -27.85 4.82
C ALA A 36 4.47 -27.00 5.75
N ILE A 37 4.62 -27.16 7.07
CA ILE A 37 3.77 -26.50 8.05
C ILE A 37 4.08 -25.00 8.16
N LEU A 38 5.35 -24.61 8.12
CA LEU A 38 5.73 -23.20 8.27
C LEU A 38 5.16 -22.32 7.16
N PRO A 39 5.28 -22.65 5.86
CA PRO A 39 4.60 -21.91 4.80
C PRO A 39 3.07 -21.94 4.92
N MET A 40 2.48 -23.03 5.36
CA MET A 40 1.04 -23.14 5.56
C MET A 40 0.55 -22.23 6.69
N ILE A 41 1.30 -22.15 7.80
CA ILE A 41 1.03 -21.21 8.88
C ILE A 41 1.18 -19.76 8.38
N PHE A 42 2.22 -19.45 7.61
CA PHE A 42 2.37 -18.12 7.03
C PHE A 42 1.24 -17.75 6.07
N LEU A 43 0.84 -18.67 5.19
CA LEU A 43 -0.32 -18.46 4.32
C LEU A 43 -1.60 -18.22 5.12
N LEU A 44 -1.78 -18.92 6.22
CA LEU A 44 -2.94 -18.76 7.09
C LEU A 44 -2.88 -17.44 7.86
N LEU A 45 -1.72 -17.09 8.43
CA LEU A 45 -1.52 -15.83 9.14
C LEU A 45 -1.64 -14.62 8.20
N PHE A 46 -1.00 -14.67 7.03
CA PHE A 46 -1.04 -13.57 6.08
C PHE A 46 -2.35 -13.53 5.28
N GLY A 47 -2.96 -14.68 5.01
CA GLY A 47 -4.25 -14.75 4.32
C GLY A 47 -5.45 -14.36 5.18
N TYR A 48 -5.39 -14.66 6.50
CA TYR A 48 -6.48 -14.35 7.43
C TYR A 48 -6.16 -13.20 8.38
N GLY A 49 -4.89 -13.04 8.77
CA GLY A 49 -4.50 -12.09 9.81
C GLY A 49 -4.17 -10.70 9.30
N ILE A 50 -3.84 -10.57 8.01
CA ILE A 50 -3.64 -9.26 7.38
C ILE A 50 -4.85 -8.99 6.50
N THR A 51 -5.91 -8.52 7.10
CA THR A 51 -6.96 -7.85 6.37
C THR A 51 -6.36 -6.53 5.90
N LEU A 52 -5.94 -6.49 4.64
CA LEU A 52 -5.65 -5.25 3.90
C LEU A 52 -6.98 -4.54 3.55
N ASP A 53 -7.95 -4.62 4.44
CA ASP A 53 -9.09 -3.73 4.40
C ASP A 53 -8.53 -2.35 4.75
N ALA A 54 -8.24 -1.59 3.72
CA ALA A 54 -8.20 -0.14 3.83
C ALA A 54 -9.60 0.24 4.34
N GLY A 55 -9.71 0.44 5.66
CA GLY A 55 -10.98 0.79 6.29
C GLY A 55 -11.55 2.00 5.57
N VAL A 56 -12.87 2.14 5.57
CA VAL A 56 -13.53 3.32 4.98
C VAL A 56 -12.88 4.57 5.56
N MET A 57 -12.27 5.38 4.68
CA MET A 57 -11.58 6.60 5.10
C MET A 57 -12.59 7.74 5.25
N ASP A 58 -12.60 8.34 6.42
CA ASP A 58 -13.37 9.55 6.68
C ASP A 58 -12.61 10.76 6.13
N ILE A 59 -13.19 11.44 5.13
CA ILE A 59 -12.58 12.59 4.45
C ILE A 59 -13.55 13.77 4.37
N VAL A 60 -13.00 14.96 4.19
CA VAL A 60 -13.75 16.16 3.81
C VAL A 60 -13.32 16.61 2.42
N ILE A 61 -14.25 17.02 1.58
CA ILE A 61 -13.97 17.65 0.30
C ILE A 61 -14.46 19.11 0.36
N LEU A 62 -13.53 20.03 0.18
CA LEU A 62 -13.77 21.47 0.11
C LEU A 62 -13.72 21.89 -1.35
N ASP A 63 -14.87 22.13 -1.95
CA ASP A 63 -14.94 22.70 -3.30
C ASP A 63 -14.95 24.22 -3.22
N GLU A 64 -13.82 24.85 -3.54
CA GLU A 64 -13.68 26.29 -3.66
C GLU A 64 -13.94 26.76 -5.08
N SER A 65 -14.08 25.85 -6.06
CA SER A 65 -14.28 26.19 -7.47
C SER A 65 -15.73 26.57 -7.78
N ASN A 66 -16.68 26.04 -7.02
CA ASN A 66 -18.12 26.12 -7.30
C ASN A 66 -18.46 25.79 -8.76
N SER A 67 -17.70 24.88 -9.37
CA SER A 67 -17.81 24.51 -10.77
C SER A 67 -18.55 23.19 -10.94
N GLN A 68 -19.10 22.95 -12.14
CA GLN A 68 -19.73 21.66 -12.46
C GLN A 68 -18.73 20.51 -12.36
N SER A 69 -17.50 20.73 -12.78
CA SER A 69 -16.42 19.73 -12.71
C SER A 69 -16.02 19.41 -11.27
N GLY A 70 -16.01 20.41 -10.39
CA GLY A 70 -15.78 20.24 -8.96
C GLY A 70 -16.86 19.41 -8.28
N LEU A 71 -18.12 19.70 -8.59
CA LEU A 71 -19.26 18.92 -8.09
C LEU A 71 -19.21 17.46 -8.55
N GLN A 72 -18.91 17.19 -9.83
CA GLN A 72 -18.77 15.85 -10.35
C GLN A 72 -17.65 15.08 -9.64
N LEU A 73 -16.52 15.74 -9.37
CA LEU A 73 -15.42 15.13 -8.63
C LEU A 73 -15.86 14.77 -7.21
N GLN A 74 -16.57 15.66 -6.52
CA GLN A 74 -17.09 15.41 -5.18
C GLN A 74 -18.07 14.24 -5.16
N GLU A 75 -18.97 14.16 -6.14
CA GLU A 75 -19.92 13.07 -6.27
C GLU A 75 -19.23 11.72 -6.51
N ASN A 76 -18.18 11.68 -7.31
CA ASN A 76 -17.40 10.47 -7.54
C ASN A 76 -16.77 9.93 -6.25
N PHE A 77 -16.24 10.80 -5.39
CA PHE A 77 -15.75 10.39 -4.08
C PHE A 77 -16.87 9.94 -3.14
N ALA A 78 -18.02 10.62 -3.15
CA ALA A 78 -19.15 10.28 -2.30
C ALA A 78 -19.76 8.92 -2.63
N HIS A 79 -19.69 8.49 -3.91
CA HIS A 79 -20.15 7.18 -4.34
C HIS A 79 -19.13 6.06 -4.20
N SER A 80 -17.89 6.37 -3.82
CA SER A 80 -16.84 5.36 -3.61
C SER A 80 -17.06 4.62 -2.29
N PRO A 81 -17.03 3.27 -2.28
CA PRO A 81 -17.20 2.49 -1.06
C PRO A 81 -16.05 2.66 -0.07
N ASN A 82 -14.92 3.23 -0.52
CA ASN A 82 -13.72 3.39 0.29
C ASN A 82 -13.67 4.71 1.06
N PHE A 83 -14.57 5.65 0.75
CA PHE A 83 -14.60 6.98 1.37
C PHE A 83 -15.95 7.28 2.01
N ARG A 84 -15.89 7.85 3.21
CA ARG A 84 -17.03 8.47 3.86
C ARG A 84 -16.80 9.98 3.86
N VAL A 85 -17.57 10.69 3.04
CA VAL A 85 -17.40 12.14 2.86
C VAL A 85 -18.17 12.89 3.94
N HIS A 86 -17.45 13.65 4.75
CA HIS A 86 -18.00 14.58 5.72
C HIS A 86 -18.08 15.99 5.14
N GLN A 87 -18.99 16.81 5.66
CA GLN A 87 -19.13 18.20 5.24
C GLN A 87 -18.35 19.12 6.20
N ALA A 88 -17.61 20.06 5.64
CA ALA A 88 -17.02 21.18 6.35
C ALA A 88 -17.15 22.45 5.50
N ARG A 89 -17.30 23.60 6.16
CA ARG A 89 -17.51 24.90 5.50
C ARG A 89 -16.21 25.65 5.23
N SER A 90 -15.13 25.21 5.84
CA SER A 90 -13.85 25.91 5.71
C SER A 90 -12.67 24.96 5.96
N ARG A 91 -11.48 25.36 5.45
CA ARG A 91 -10.22 24.65 5.73
C ARG A 91 -9.91 24.58 7.23
N SER A 92 -10.26 25.63 7.97
CA SER A 92 -10.03 25.67 9.42
C SER A 92 -10.91 24.66 10.17
N GLU A 93 -12.14 24.47 9.73
CA GLU A 93 -13.05 23.47 10.26
C GLU A 93 -12.56 22.03 9.94
N ALA A 94 -12.21 21.77 8.68
CA ALA A 94 -11.62 20.50 8.28
C ALA A 94 -10.33 20.19 9.07
N GLY A 95 -9.49 21.18 9.27
CA GLY A 95 -8.27 21.04 10.09
C GLY A 95 -8.56 20.76 11.57
N ARG A 96 -9.66 21.26 12.13
CA ARG A 96 -10.11 20.87 13.50
C ARG A 96 -10.59 19.43 13.51
N MET A 97 -11.48 19.04 12.59
CA MET A 97 -12.00 17.67 12.49
C MET A 97 -10.85 16.66 12.33
N MET A 98 -9.80 17.02 11.61
CA MET A 98 -8.61 16.18 11.45
C MET A 98 -7.81 16.07 12.78
N ARG A 99 -7.62 17.16 13.52
CA ARG A 99 -6.97 17.12 14.84
C ARG A 99 -7.76 16.32 15.87
N ASP A 100 -9.09 16.39 15.77
CA ASP A 100 -10.02 15.65 16.65
C ASP A 100 -10.19 14.19 16.19
N SER A 101 -9.43 13.76 15.16
CA SER A 101 -9.46 12.41 14.58
C SER A 101 -10.85 11.99 14.05
N VAL A 102 -11.69 12.95 13.69
CA VAL A 102 -13.00 12.73 13.06
C VAL A 102 -12.82 12.36 11.59
N ILE A 103 -11.78 12.92 10.94
CA ILE A 103 -11.42 12.65 9.56
C ILE A 103 -9.94 12.32 9.44
N SER A 104 -9.61 11.44 8.49
CA SER A 104 -8.24 11.05 8.17
C SER A 104 -7.52 12.07 7.28
N GLY A 105 -8.29 12.88 6.55
CA GLY A 105 -7.75 13.91 5.68
C GLY A 105 -8.82 14.75 5.01
N PHE A 106 -8.38 15.77 4.26
CA PHE A 106 -9.29 16.57 3.45
C PHE A 106 -8.68 16.96 2.12
N ILE A 107 -9.55 17.10 1.13
CA ILE A 107 -9.24 17.46 -0.26
C ILE A 107 -9.75 18.87 -0.50
N VAL A 108 -8.93 19.70 -1.14
CA VAL A 108 -9.33 21.05 -1.55
C VAL A 108 -9.27 21.14 -3.07
N ILE A 109 -10.42 21.44 -3.67
CA ILE A 109 -10.56 21.72 -5.10
C ILE A 109 -10.41 23.25 -5.26
N PRO A 110 -9.35 23.76 -5.92
CA PRO A 110 -9.08 25.17 -5.99
C PRO A 110 -10.07 25.91 -6.90
N TYR A 111 -10.25 27.20 -6.66
CA TYR A 111 -11.19 28.07 -7.39
C TYR A 111 -10.96 28.10 -8.92
N ASN A 112 -9.73 27.88 -9.38
CA ASN A 112 -9.36 27.86 -10.79
C ASN A 112 -9.37 26.45 -11.43
N PHE A 113 -9.96 25.47 -10.77
CA PHE A 113 -9.95 24.06 -11.19
C PHE A 113 -10.49 23.88 -12.61
N GLU A 114 -11.66 24.44 -12.90
CA GLU A 114 -12.29 24.31 -14.22
C GLU A 114 -11.51 25.05 -15.32
N ALA A 115 -10.96 26.22 -15.00
CA ALA A 115 -10.14 26.97 -15.95
C ALA A 115 -8.88 26.17 -16.36
N LEU A 116 -8.29 25.44 -15.43
CA LEU A 116 -7.14 24.59 -15.70
C LEU A 116 -7.50 23.33 -16.52
N LEU A 117 -8.69 22.76 -16.28
CA LEU A 117 -9.19 21.63 -17.08
C LEU A 117 -9.45 22.05 -18.54
N VAL A 118 -10.06 23.21 -18.75
CA VAL A 118 -10.40 23.72 -20.10
C VAL A 118 -9.19 24.31 -20.81
N GLY A 119 -8.29 24.97 -20.09
CA GLY A 119 -7.07 25.62 -20.65
C GLY A 119 -6.03 24.64 -21.20
N GLY A 120 -6.13 23.37 -20.90
CA GLY A 120 -5.19 22.31 -21.35
C GLY A 120 -5.41 21.79 -22.75
N GLN A 121 -6.03 22.55 -23.68
CA GLN A 121 -6.26 22.12 -25.05
C GLN A 121 -4.92 21.78 -25.76
N GLY A 122 -4.64 20.46 -25.89
CA GLY A 122 -3.49 19.92 -26.64
C GLY A 122 -2.35 19.33 -25.79
N LYS A 123 -2.36 19.47 -24.47
CA LYS A 123 -1.55 18.71 -23.50
C LYS A 123 -2.48 18.19 -22.43
N ALA A 124 -2.16 17.03 -21.83
CA ALA A 124 -2.95 16.50 -20.73
C ALA A 124 -3.28 17.62 -19.72
N ALA A 125 -4.56 17.99 -19.63
CA ALA A 125 -5.00 19.04 -18.72
C ALA A 125 -4.73 18.55 -17.28
N VAL A 126 -3.85 19.22 -16.57
CA VAL A 126 -3.51 18.91 -15.18
C VAL A 126 -4.08 20.01 -14.31
N ALA A 127 -5.14 19.71 -13.59
CA ALA A 127 -5.69 20.58 -12.57
C ALA A 127 -5.21 20.09 -11.20
N PRO A 128 -4.30 20.80 -10.53
CA PRO A 128 -3.79 20.36 -9.22
C PRO A 128 -4.89 20.47 -8.18
N ILE A 129 -5.12 19.38 -7.45
CA ILE A 129 -5.91 19.34 -6.23
C ILE A 129 -4.97 19.26 -5.03
N GLN A 130 -5.34 19.88 -3.92
CA GLN A 130 -4.57 19.80 -2.70
C GLN A 130 -5.15 18.71 -1.80
N VAL A 131 -4.35 17.71 -1.46
CA VAL A 131 -4.72 16.65 -0.53
C VAL A 131 -3.90 16.80 0.74
N ILE A 132 -4.57 16.85 1.88
CA ILE A 132 -3.94 16.97 3.20
C ILE A 132 -4.39 15.78 4.02
N VAL A 133 -3.42 14.97 4.48
CA VAL A 133 -3.66 13.73 5.22
C VAL A 133 -3.02 13.83 6.59
N SER A 134 -3.64 13.24 7.60
CA SER A 134 -3.07 13.12 8.93
C SER A 134 -1.87 12.16 8.90
N GLY A 135 -0.69 12.64 9.30
CA GLY A 135 0.57 11.86 9.30
C GLY A 135 0.67 10.79 10.40
N GLY A 136 -0.44 10.48 11.09
CA GLY A 136 -0.47 9.46 12.15
C GLY A 136 -0.41 8.01 11.63
N GLU A 137 -0.71 7.78 10.36
CA GLU A 137 -0.64 6.47 9.73
C GLU A 137 0.19 6.53 8.44
N PRO A 138 1.46 6.08 8.47
CA PRO A 138 2.35 6.17 7.30
C PRO A 138 1.88 5.38 6.08
N ASN A 139 0.97 4.40 6.25
CA ASN A 139 0.42 3.64 5.14
C ASN A 139 -0.62 4.41 4.32
N THR A 140 -1.29 5.39 4.91
CA THR A 140 -2.36 6.14 4.23
C THR A 140 -1.81 7.15 3.23
N ALA A 141 -0.59 7.66 3.45
CA ALA A 141 0.04 8.68 2.60
C ALA A 141 0.58 8.13 1.26
N ASN A 142 0.72 6.82 1.10
CA ASN A 142 1.31 6.20 -0.10
C ASN A 142 0.28 5.81 -1.18
N PHE A 143 -1.00 6.06 -0.98
CA PHE A 143 -2.08 5.71 -1.94
C PHE A 143 -2.61 6.91 -2.74
N ILE A 144 -1.91 8.05 -2.69
CA ILE A 144 -2.32 9.27 -3.41
C ILE A 144 -1.31 9.61 -4.51
#